data_aa06f27ab54def46fa7c79d91512112f
#
_entry.id   aa06f27ab54def46fa7c79d91512112f
#
_cell.length_a   1.000
_cell.length_b   1.000
_cell.length_c   1.000
_cell.angle_alpha   90.00
_cell.angle_beta   90.00
_cell.angle_gamma   90.00
#
_symmetry.space_group_name_H-M   'P 1'
#
loop_
_entity.id
_entity.type
_entity.pdbx_description
1 polymer ?
#
loop_
_entity_poly.entity_id
_entity_poly.type
_entity_poly.pdbx_seq_one_letter_code
_entity_poly.pdbx_strand_id
1 'polypeptide(L)'
;MEENRAEQLLFLWEKISEDAVRLLRVFGEQPVVTVPGFIEGRCVRELGDYCFSRRKLPENEIRYSRYCGGMWESGLFALNDKVKKDRIVSEQEYMDENIISLETIERDGKLHELSEKYIKEVQLPSGLEKIGSCAFYNCTEMERITVYPKLTEVGSDAFMNCLKLRHV
;
A
#
# COMPACT_ATOMS: atom_id res chain seq x y z
N MET A 1 12.91 -14.44 20.51
CA MET A 1 11.96 -13.45 21.00
C MET A 1 11.15 -12.95 19.84
N GLU A 2 9.86 -13.10 19.94
CA GLU A 2 8.98 -12.67 18.84
C GLU A 2 8.99 -11.18 18.64
N GLU A 3 9.22 -10.44 19.70
CA GLU A 3 9.28 -8.99 19.59
C GLU A 3 10.40 -8.53 18.68
N ASN A 4 11.36 -9.42 18.41
CA ASN A 4 12.46 -9.08 17.50
C ASN A 4 12.18 -9.47 16.05
N ARG A 5 11.02 -10.06 15.80
CA ARG A 5 10.65 -10.35 14.43
C ARG A 5 10.47 -9.05 13.69
N ALA A 6 11.13 -8.92 12.55
CA ALA A 6 11.02 -7.74 11.74
C ALA A 6 9.60 -7.63 11.17
N GLU A 7 9.02 -6.46 11.32
CA GLU A 7 7.79 -6.15 10.64
C GLU A 7 8.06 -6.07 9.14
N GLN A 8 7.22 -6.69 8.34
CA GLN A 8 7.34 -6.64 6.89
C GLN A 8 6.10 -5.98 6.31
N LEU A 9 6.33 -4.90 5.59
CA LEU A 9 5.28 -4.17 4.89
C LEU A 9 5.75 -3.87 3.48
N LEU A 10 4.84 -4.00 2.54
CA LEU A 10 5.12 -3.66 1.15
C LEU A 10 4.03 -2.73 0.67
N PHE A 11 4.43 -1.58 0.15
CA PHE A 11 3.51 -0.56 -0.32
C PHE A 11 3.62 -0.44 -1.84
N LEU A 12 2.49 -0.54 -2.52
CA LEU A 12 2.42 -0.24 -3.95
C LEU A 12 2.01 1.21 -4.08
N TRP A 13 2.71 1.95 -4.93
CA TRP A 13 2.47 3.38 -5.03
C TRP A 13 2.75 3.88 -6.44
N GLU A 14 2.21 5.05 -6.75
CA GLU A 14 2.49 5.77 -7.98
C GLU A 14 2.77 7.22 -7.66
N LYS A 15 3.57 7.86 -8.51
CA LYS A 15 3.83 9.29 -8.37
C LYS A 15 2.61 10.08 -8.81
N ILE A 16 2.27 11.12 -8.06
CA ILE A 16 1.25 12.07 -8.49
C ILE A 16 1.89 13.43 -8.77
N SER A 17 3.11 13.67 -8.28
CA SER A 17 3.90 14.84 -8.59
C SER A 17 5.35 14.53 -8.23
N GLU A 18 6.25 15.49 -8.46
CA GLU A 18 7.66 15.29 -8.13
C GLU A 18 7.89 15.05 -6.63
N ASP A 19 7.01 15.58 -5.78
CA ASP A 19 7.20 15.50 -4.33
C ASP A 19 6.09 14.74 -3.61
N ALA A 20 5.21 14.06 -4.34
CA ALA A 20 4.08 13.38 -3.72
C ALA A 20 3.75 12.04 -4.39
N VAL A 21 3.24 11.12 -3.59
CA VAL A 21 2.81 9.81 -4.07
C VAL A 21 1.41 9.46 -3.57
N ARG A 22 0.78 8.55 -4.28
CA ARG A 22 -0.49 7.94 -3.91
C ARG A 22 -0.26 6.46 -3.64
N LEU A 23 -0.74 5.96 -2.50
CA LEU A 23 -0.67 4.53 -2.21
C LEU A 23 -1.79 3.81 -2.92
N LEU A 24 -1.46 2.67 -3.53
CA LEU A 24 -2.42 1.88 -4.28
C LEU A 24 -2.84 0.62 -3.52
N ARG A 25 -1.91 0.01 -2.79
CA ARG A 25 -2.21 -1.21 -2.04
C ARG A 25 -1.13 -1.43 -0.99
N VAL A 26 -1.49 -2.17 0.05
CA VAL A 26 -0.53 -2.51 1.11
C VAL A 26 -0.55 -4.01 1.35
N PHE A 27 0.63 -4.60 1.48
CA PHE A 27 0.81 -6.01 1.82
C PHE A 27 1.60 -6.12 3.11
N GLY A 28 1.28 -7.10 3.92
CA GLY A 28 2.00 -7.31 5.16
C GLY A 28 1.56 -8.57 5.87
N GLU A 29 2.13 -8.79 7.05
CA GLU A 29 1.77 -9.92 7.88
C GLU A 29 0.92 -9.51 9.08
N GLN A 30 0.96 -8.24 9.45
CA GLN A 30 0.29 -7.75 10.66
C GLN A 30 -0.91 -6.90 10.29
N PRO A 31 -1.99 -7.04 11.06
CA PRO A 31 -3.22 -6.27 10.77
C PRO A 31 -3.18 -4.81 11.19
N VAL A 32 -2.11 -4.39 11.88
CA VAL A 32 -1.94 -3.00 12.31
C VAL A 32 -0.88 -2.36 11.43
N VAL A 33 -1.25 -1.31 10.72
CA VAL A 33 -0.40 -0.67 9.73
C VAL A 33 -0.16 0.78 10.09
N THR A 34 1.12 1.18 10.12
CA THR A 34 1.50 2.59 10.17
C THR A 34 1.97 2.96 8.77
N VAL A 35 1.23 3.83 8.11
CA VAL A 35 1.58 4.29 6.78
C VAL A 35 2.66 5.35 6.91
N PRO A 36 3.78 5.21 6.19
CA PRO A 36 4.88 6.18 6.32
C PRO A 36 4.48 7.54 5.73
N GLY A 37 5.10 8.59 6.25
CA GLY A 37 4.85 9.93 5.76
C GLY A 37 5.52 10.21 4.43
N PHE A 38 6.61 9.50 4.14
CA PHE A 38 7.39 9.69 2.92
C PHE A 38 7.81 8.35 2.35
N ILE A 39 7.82 8.27 1.04
CA ILE A 39 8.33 7.12 0.30
C ILE A 39 9.27 7.66 -0.77
N GLU A 40 10.53 7.22 -0.72
CA GLU A 40 11.59 7.70 -1.61
C GLU A 40 11.66 9.23 -1.67
N GLY A 41 11.56 9.85 -0.50
CA GLY A 41 11.65 11.30 -0.38
C GLY A 41 10.42 12.06 -0.81
N ARG A 42 9.35 11.36 -1.19
CA ARG A 42 8.10 11.98 -1.61
C ARG A 42 7.03 11.81 -0.55
N CYS A 43 6.26 12.85 -0.33
CA CYS A 43 5.20 12.84 0.68
C CYS A 43 4.05 11.92 0.26
N VAL A 44 3.60 11.08 1.18
CA VAL A 44 2.41 10.26 0.96
C VAL A 44 1.20 11.17 1.20
N ARG A 45 0.59 11.64 0.12
CA ARG A 45 -0.52 12.60 0.19
C ARG A 45 -1.89 11.99 -0.06
N GLU A 46 -1.94 10.83 -0.72
CA GLU A 46 -3.22 10.23 -1.04
C GLU A 46 -3.20 8.73 -0.84
N LEU A 47 -4.33 8.21 -0.38
CA LEU A 47 -4.64 6.80 -0.54
C LEU A 47 -5.48 6.67 -1.81
N GLY A 48 -5.12 5.75 -2.67
CA GLY A 48 -5.87 5.51 -3.90
C GLY A 48 -7.20 4.82 -3.64
N ASP A 49 -8.02 4.76 -4.68
CA ASP A 49 -9.28 4.05 -4.60
C ASP A 49 -9.02 2.57 -4.29
N TYR A 50 -9.81 2.02 -3.38
CA TYR A 50 -9.69 0.61 -2.98
C TYR A 50 -8.35 0.24 -2.35
N CYS A 51 -7.61 1.21 -1.79
CA CYS A 51 -6.26 0.95 -1.25
C CYS A 51 -6.23 -0.20 -0.25
N PHE A 52 -7.22 -0.30 0.64
CA PHE A 52 -7.36 -1.39 1.60
C PHE A 52 -8.58 -2.24 1.31
N SER A 53 -9.02 -2.26 0.06
CA SER A 53 -10.16 -3.05 -0.35
C SER A 53 -9.84 -3.69 -1.70
N ARG A 54 -10.16 -4.96 -1.84
CA ARG A 54 -9.76 -5.72 -3.02
C ARG A 54 -10.40 -5.21 -4.30
N ARG A 55 -9.58 -4.86 -5.25
CA ARG A 55 -10.01 -4.54 -6.58
C ARG A 55 -8.81 -4.68 -7.52
N LYS A 56 -9.09 -4.86 -8.79
CA LYS A 56 -8.05 -4.96 -9.80
C LYS A 56 -7.19 -3.70 -9.77
N LEU A 57 -5.87 -3.90 -9.73
CA LEU A 57 -4.92 -2.81 -9.78
C LEU A 57 -4.87 -2.21 -11.19
N PRO A 58 -4.53 -0.91 -11.30
CA PRO A 58 -4.39 -0.30 -12.62
C PRO A 58 -3.23 -0.92 -13.38
N GLU A 59 -3.29 -0.82 -14.72
CA GLU A 59 -2.23 -1.35 -15.57
C GLU A 59 -1.09 -0.35 -15.78
N ASN A 60 -1.12 0.77 -15.07
CA ASN A 60 -0.09 1.79 -15.14
C ASN A 60 1.20 1.31 -14.49
N GLU A 61 2.25 2.08 -14.67
CA GLU A 61 3.49 1.81 -13.98
C GLU A 61 3.27 1.92 -12.48
N ILE A 62 3.57 0.83 -11.77
CA ILE A 62 3.42 0.77 -10.32
C ILE A 62 4.78 0.49 -9.71
N ARG A 63 5.12 1.24 -8.67
CA ARG A 63 6.34 1.01 -7.92
C ARG A 63 6.02 0.38 -6.59
N TYR A 64 6.99 -0.26 -5.99
CA TYR A 64 6.83 -0.76 -4.64
C TYR A 64 7.95 -0.25 -3.75
N SER A 65 7.66 -0.17 -2.46
CA SER A 65 8.65 0.04 -1.41
C SER A 65 8.36 -0.95 -0.31
N ARG A 66 9.37 -1.72 0.07
CA ARG A 66 9.23 -2.76 1.08
C ARG A 66 10.10 -2.43 2.28
N TYR A 67 9.50 -2.53 3.45
CA TYR A 67 10.20 -2.34 4.71
C TYR A 67 10.39 -3.69 5.40
N CYS A 68 11.61 -4.01 5.77
CA CYS A 68 11.91 -5.23 6.48
C CYS A 68 13.15 -5.02 7.34
N GLY A 69 12.98 -5.19 8.66
CA GLY A 69 14.11 -5.12 9.58
C GLY A 69 14.82 -3.77 9.63
N GLY A 70 14.09 -2.68 9.49
CA GLY A 70 14.65 -1.34 9.53
C GLY A 70 15.22 -0.85 8.21
N MET A 71 15.12 -1.65 7.16
CA MET A 71 15.66 -1.30 5.86
C MET A 71 14.54 -1.19 4.82
N TRP A 72 14.73 -0.26 3.89
CA TRP A 72 13.80 -0.06 2.78
C TRP A 72 14.42 -0.54 1.48
N GLU A 73 13.61 -1.19 0.66
CA GLU A 73 13.97 -1.63 -0.68
C GLU A 73 12.86 -1.21 -1.62
N SER A 74 13.20 -0.68 -2.79
CA SER A 74 12.21 -0.20 -3.75
C SER A 74 12.49 -0.73 -5.14
N GLY A 75 11.46 -0.74 -5.98
CA GLY A 75 11.59 -1.19 -7.36
C GLY A 75 10.27 -1.09 -8.10
N LEU A 76 10.16 -1.83 -9.18
CA LEU A 76 8.97 -1.86 -10.01
C LEU A 76 8.10 -3.07 -9.64
N PHE A 77 6.80 -2.88 -9.76
CA PHE A 77 5.81 -3.92 -9.50
C PHE A 77 5.11 -4.31 -10.80
N ALA A 78 4.99 -5.60 -11.02
CA ALA A 78 4.30 -6.15 -12.19
C ALA A 78 3.09 -6.95 -11.75
N LEU A 79 2.02 -6.92 -12.54
CA LEU A 79 0.80 -7.65 -12.20
C LEU A 79 1.01 -9.16 -12.21
N ASN A 80 1.90 -9.65 -13.08
CA ASN A 80 2.18 -11.08 -13.17
C ASN A 80 3.59 -11.29 -13.70
N ASP A 81 4.02 -12.55 -13.72
CA ASP A 81 5.39 -12.89 -14.15
C ASP A 81 5.64 -12.59 -15.62
N LYS A 82 4.61 -12.66 -16.46
CA LYS A 82 4.75 -12.33 -17.87
C LYS A 82 5.04 -10.84 -18.05
N VAL A 83 4.29 -9.99 -17.36
CA VAL A 83 4.49 -8.54 -17.41
C VAL A 83 5.88 -8.19 -16.85
N LYS A 84 6.29 -8.87 -15.79
CA LYS A 84 7.63 -8.69 -15.21
C LYS A 84 8.70 -8.98 -16.25
N LYS A 85 8.57 -10.08 -16.96
CA LYS A 85 9.54 -10.47 -17.99
C LYS A 85 9.58 -9.45 -19.11
N ASP A 86 8.41 -8.98 -19.55
CA ASP A 86 8.34 -7.99 -20.63
C ASP A 86 9.01 -6.68 -20.22
N ARG A 87 8.84 -6.26 -18.96
CA ARG A 87 9.50 -5.05 -18.46
C ARG A 87 11.00 -5.17 -18.44
N ILE A 88 11.52 -6.31 -18.04
CA ILE A 88 12.97 -6.54 -18.03
C ILE A 88 13.54 -6.41 -19.44
N VAL A 89 12.83 -6.92 -20.43
CA VAL A 89 13.29 -6.85 -21.82
C VAL A 89 13.19 -5.43 -22.36
N SER A 90 12.12 -4.71 -22.04
CA SER A 90 11.85 -3.39 -22.63
C SER A 90 12.58 -2.25 -21.95
N GLU A 91 13.07 -2.45 -20.74
CA GLU A 91 13.70 -1.40 -19.95
C GLU A 91 15.12 -1.79 -19.53
N GLN A 92 15.97 -2.03 -20.50
CA GLN A 92 17.31 -2.52 -20.18
C GLN A 92 18.18 -1.53 -19.42
N GLU A 93 17.93 -0.23 -19.56
CA GLU A 93 18.64 0.76 -18.77
C GLU A 93 18.27 0.72 -17.29
N TYR A 94 17.21 0.02 -16.94
CA TYR A 94 16.77 -0.13 -15.54
C TYR A 94 17.05 -1.53 -15.00
N MET A 95 18.03 -2.23 -15.56
CA MET A 95 18.34 -3.60 -15.15
C MET A 95 18.71 -3.73 -13.68
N ASP A 96 19.17 -2.65 -13.06
CA ASP A 96 19.53 -2.66 -11.66
C ASP A 96 18.34 -2.48 -10.73
N GLU A 97 17.16 -2.14 -11.25
CA GLU A 97 15.97 -2.02 -10.42
C GLU A 97 15.42 -3.39 -10.10
N ASN A 98 14.95 -3.54 -8.86
CA ASN A 98 14.25 -4.75 -8.47
C ASN A 98 12.87 -4.76 -9.07
N ILE A 99 12.50 -5.88 -9.69
CA ILE A 99 11.15 -6.03 -10.23
C ILE A 99 10.51 -7.24 -9.57
N ILE A 100 9.38 -7.03 -8.93
CA ILE A 100 8.62 -8.12 -8.32
C ILE A 100 7.25 -8.19 -8.97
N SER A 101 6.61 -9.37 -8.88
CA SER A 101 5.27 -9.53 -9.41
C SER A 101 4.29 -9.95 -8.32
N LEU A 102 3.01 -9.66 -8.56
CA LEU A 102 1.95 -10.10 -7.66
C LEU A 102 1.94 -11.62 -7.53
N GLU A 103 2.16 -12.33 -8.65
CA GLU A 103 2.23 -13.79 -8.61
C GLU A 103 3.31 -14.29 -7.67
N THR A 104 4.49 -13.64 -7.68
CA THR A 104 5.59 -14.03 -6.80
C THR A 104 5.23 -13.79 -5.35
N ILE A 105 4.61 -12.66 -5.04
CA ILE A 105 4.19 -12.35 -3.68
C ILE A 105 3.19 -13.39 -3.18
N GLU A 106 2.21 -13.72 -4.00
CA GLU A 106 1.18 -14.68 -3.62
C GLU A 106 1.74 -16.10 -3.48
N ARG A 107 2.68 -16.45 -4.36
CA ARG A 107 3.32 -17.78 -4.31
C ARG A 107 4.15 -17.96 -3.06
N ASP A 108 4.88 -16.93 -2.65
CA ASP A 108 5.71 -17.00 -1.46
C ASP A 108 4.89 -17.14 -0.17
N GLY A 109 3.70 -16.57 -0.15
CA GLY A 109 2.79 -16.71 0.98
C GLY A 109 3.20 -16.01 2.26
N LYS A 110 4.29 -15.24 2.23
CA LYS A 110 4.78 -14.54 3.43
C LYS A 110 4.06 -13.22 3.68
N LEU A 111 3.63 -12.58 2.61
CA LEU A 111 2.87 -11.33 2.72
C LEU A 111 1.51 -11.55 2.11
N HIS A 112 0.49 -10.96 2.73
CA HIS A 112 -0.82 -10.92 2.11
C HIS A 112 -1.32 -9.50 2.01
N GLU A 113 -2.25 -9.33 1.11
CA GLU A 113 -2.91 -8.05 0.93
C GLU A 113 -3.63 -7.68 2.21
N LEU A 114 -3.25 -6.56 2.80
CA LEU A 114 -3.91 -6.06 4.00
C LEU A 114 -5.13 -5.27 3.56
N SER A 115 -6.25 -5.95 3.56
CA SER A 115 -7.50 -5.40 3.08
C SER A 115 -8.66 -6.08 3.78
N GLU A 116 -9.81 -5.43 3.77
CA GLU A 116 -11.06 -6.00 4.24
C GLU A 116 -10.90 -6.59 5.64
N LYS A 117 -11.14 -7.88 5.82
CA LYS A 117 -11.11 -8.48 7.15
C LYS A 117 -9.70 -8.64 7.74
N TYR A 118 -8.67 -8.42 6.95
CA TYR A 118 -7.30 -8.58 7.42
C TYR A 118 -6.74 -7.33 8.09
N ILE A 119 -7.42 -6.19 7.98
CA ILE A 119 -6.91 -4.96 8.55
C ILE A 119 -7.72 -4.59 9.79
N LYS A 120 -7.03 -4.24 10.88
CA LYS A 120 -7.67 -3.89 12.14
C LYS A 120 -7.42 -2.45 12.56
N GLU A 121 -6.25 -1.93 12.25
CA GLU A 121 -5.92 -0.57 12.64
C GLU A 121 -4.98 0.04 11.60
N VAL A 122 -5.24 1.29 11.26
CA VAL A 122 -4.40 2.04 10.33
C VAL A 122 -4.05 3.39 10.93
N GLN A 123 -2.76 3.71 10.95
CA GLN A 123 -2.29 5.03 11.35
C GLN A 123 -1.82 5.73 10.09
N LEU A 124 -2.52 6.79 9.73
CA LEU A 124 -2.23 7.55 8.52
C LEU A 124 -1.22 8.65 8.83
N PRO A 125 -0.44 9.08 7.84
CA PRO A 125 0.57 10.12 8.09
C PRO A 125 -0.06 11.51 8.16
N SER A 126 0.63 12.41 8.85
CA SER A 126 0.12 13.77 9.07
C SER A 126 0.03 14.60 7.79
N GLY A 127 0.74 14.20 6.73
CA GLY A 127 0.70 14.91 5.46
C GLY A 127 -0.36 14.41 4.49
N LEU A 128 -1.13 13.40 4.88
CA LEU A 128 -2.15 12.85 3.99
C LEU A 128 -3.29 13.84 3.80
N GLU A 129 -3.68 14.07 2.53
CA GLU A 129 -4.69 15.04 2.18
C GLU A 129 -5.96 14.41 1.65
N LYS A 130 -5.88 13.19 1.12
CA LYS A 130 -7.03 12.56 0.47
C LYS A 130 -7.08 11.06 0.72
N ILE A 131 -8.28 10.55 0.98
CA ILE A 131 -8.60 9.13 0.99
C ILE A 131 -9.49 8.87 -0.21
N GLY A 132 -9.10 7.92 -1.05
CA GLY A 132 -9.82 7.61 -2.28
C GLY A 132 -11.15 6.92 -2.04
N SER A 133 -11.92 6.78 -3.11
CA SER A 133 -13.22 6.13 -3.05
C SER A 133 -13.04 4.65 -2.68
N CYS A 134 -13.89 4.17 -1.80
CA CYS A 134 -13.87 2.77 -1.37
C CYS A 134 -12.53 2.32 -0.80
N ALA A 135 -11.70 3.24 -0.31
CA ALA A 135 -10.36 2.90 0.15
C ALA A 135 -10.38 1.86 1.27
N PHE A 136 -11.39 1.90 2.12
CA PHE A 136 -11.56 0.94 3.23
C PHE A 136 -12.88 0.19 3.12
N TYR A 137 -13.39 0.04 1.90
CA TYR A 137 -14.65 -0.65 1.66
C TYR A 137 -14.58 -2.09 2.17
N ASN A 138 -15.57 -2.51 2.96
CA ASN A 138 -15.64 -3.85 3.53
C ASN A 138 -14.53 -4.19 4.52
N CYS A 139 -13.88 -3.19 5.11
CA CYS A 139 -12.92 -3.44 6.19
C CYS A 139 -13.69 -3.72 7.48
N THR A 140 -14.33 -4.90 7.52
CA THR A 140 -15.30 -5.25 8.54
C THR A 140 -14.68 -5.42 9.92
N GLU A 141 -13.37 -5.67 10.00
CA GLU A 141 -12.68 -5.88 11.27
C GLU A 141 -11.87 -4.66 11.71
N MET A 142 -11.85 -3.59 10.92
CA MET A 142 -11.10 -2.41 11.28
C MET A 142 -11.78 -1.67 12.42
N GLU A 143 -11.05 -1.49 13.52
CA GLU A 143 -11.58 -0.89 14.73
C GLU A 143 -11.14 0.55 14.90
N ARG A 144 -10.01 0.92 14.31
CA ARG A 144 -9.38 2.20 14.60
C ARG A 144 -8.64 2.74 13.39
N ILE A 145 -8.80 4.03 13.15
CA ILE A 145 -8.02 4.73 12.14
C ILE A 145 -7.62 6.09 12.72
N THR A 146 -6.36 6.45 12.55
CA THR A 146 -5.84 7.73 13.00
C THR A 146 -5.67 8.65 11.81
N VAL A 147 -6.30 9.82 11.86
CA VAL A 147 -6.22 10.83 10.80
C VAL A 147 -5.75 12.15 11.38
N TYR A 148 -5.31 13.06 10.51
CA TYR A 148 -4.76 14.34 10.91
C TYR A 148 -5.45 15.48 10.15
N PRO A 149 -5.30 16.74 10.62
CA PRO A 149 -6.07 17.84 10.06
C PRO A 149 -5.87 18.15 8.59
N LYS A 150 -4.76 17.72 7.99
CA LYS A 150 -4.56 17.96 6.55
C LYS A 150 -5.47 17.13 5.67
N LEU A 151 -6.09 16.09 6.23
CA LEU A 151 -7.03 15.28 5.49
C LEU A 151 -8.31 16.09 5.24
N THR A 152 -8.52 16.48 3.99
CA THR A 152 -9.65 17.34 3.63
C THR A 152 -10.58 16.70 2.61
N GLU A 153 -10.20 15.55 2.05
CA GLU A 153 -11.01 14.92 1.03
C GLU A 153 -11.12 13.42 1.29
N VAL A 154 -12.36 12.92 1.36
CA VAL A 154 -12.64 11.50 1.54
C VAL A 154 -13.62 11.09 0.46
N GLY A 155 -13.24 10.08 -0.33
CA GLY A 155 -14.03 9.64 -1.46
C GLY A 155 -15.31 8.91 -1.08
N SER A 156 -16.16 8.66 -2.07
CA SER A 156 -17.42 7.97 -1.87
C SER A 156 -17.19 6.57 -1.34
N ASP A 157 -18.02 6.18 -0.35
CA ASP A 157 -18.00 4.84 0.22
C ASP A 157 -16.65 4.41 0.80
N ALA A 158 -15.81 5.37 1.14
CA ALA A 158 -14.47 5.07 1.67
C ALA A 158 -14.50 4.16 2.89
N PHE A 159 -15.51 4.29 3.72
CA PHE A 159 -15.63 3.50 4.95
C PHE A 159 -16.91 2.63 4.97
N MET A 160 -17.46 2.34 3.80
CA MET A 160 -18.68 1.54 3.75
C MET A 160 -18.41 0.13 4.30
N ASN A 161 -19.31 -0.35 5.15
CA ASN A 161 -19.20 -1.66 5.82
C ASN A 161 -18.01 -1.80 6.78
N CYS A 162 -17.48 -0.70 7.26
CA CYS A 162 -16.50 -0.74 8.35
C CYS A 162 -17.26 -0.88 9.66
N LEU A 163 -17.77 -2.08 9.91
CA LEU A 163 -18.77 -2.32 10.95
C LEU A 163 -18.24 -2.18 12.38
N LYS A 164 -16.95 -2.34 12.57
CA LYS A 164 -16.33 -2.25 13.90
C LYS A 164 -15.60 -0.95 14.14
N LEU A 165 -15.60 -0.04 13.17
CA LEU A 165 -14.84 1.21 13.28
C LEU A 165 -15.44 2.07 14.39
N ARG A 166 -14.63 2.41 15.40
CA ARG A 166 -15.06 3.15 16.57
C ARG A 166 -14.32 4.46 16.78
N HIS A 167 -13.09 4.52 16.30
CA HIS A 167 -12.21 5.65 16.54
C HIS A 167 -11.65 6.17 15.24
N VAL A 168 -11.88 7.42 15.01
CA VAL A 168 -11.39 8.11 13.83
C VAL A 168 -10.56 9.30 14.24
#